data_69ffe78791e3c4eed2b715848ba21893
#
_entry.id   69ffe78791e3c4eed2b715848ba21893
#
_cell.length_a   1.000
_cell.length_b   1.000
_cell.length_c   1.000
_cell.angle_alpha   90.00
_cell.angle_beta   90.00
_cell.angle_gamma   90.00
#
_symmetry.space_group_name_H-M   'P 1'
#
loop_
_entity.id
_entity.type
_entity.pdbx_description
1 polymer ?
#
loop_
_entity_poly.entity_id
_entity_poly.type
_entity_poly.pdbx_seq_one_letter_code
_entity_poly.pdbx_strand_id
1 'polypeptide(L)'
;MDEARAIAIARALRGVLERGGPLVSMPEYVLPRGLAPGSREHALYLTYVIAVDYMVDAEKLWRRARELYERDPSLFTPERVLAMGEEELARALKQLGARFPRRAARDWKEISRILLERYGGDPRSITPEPLSVGEILQRLSEFPTLRGEKLSAFYVRVMHETGLFKVRDPENLGLPVNRQISRFTVYTGVLAGADHETVCSSPELRALVREVWRRAAAAAGVPAWRLDEPMWNIGSKLCAKDRCLECPVKELCARYQSGVRFR
;
A
#
# COMPACT_ATOMS: atom_id res chain seq x y z
N MET A 1 -12.95 -8.96 -19.01
CA MET A 1 -13.09 -7.74 -18.18
C MET A 1 -14.48 -7.15 -18.39
N ASP A 2 -15.20 -6.89 -17.31
CA ASP A 2 -16.51 -6.23 -17.33
C ASP A 2 -16.32 -4.76 -16.89
N GLU A 3 -16.13 -3.88 -17.89
CA GLU A 3 -15.87 -2.46 -17.66
C GLU A 3 -17.10 -1.72 -17.13
N ALA A 4 -18.30 -2.08 -17.58
CA ALA A 4 -19.54 -1.47 -17.12
C ALA A 4 -19.77 -1.73 -15.62
N ARG A 5 -19.51 -2.95 -15.19
CA ARG A 5 -19.56 -3.34 -13.77
C ARG A 5 -18.48 -2.60 -12.96
N ALA A 6 -17.26 -2.50 -13.48
CA ALA A 6 -16.17 -1.76 -12.82
C ALA A 6 -16.56 -0.29 -12.59
N ILE A 7 -17.18 0.37 -13.58
CA ILE A 7 -17.66 1.76 -13.46
C ILE A 7 -18.76 1.88 -12.39
N ALA A 8 -19.74 0.97 -12.40
CA ALA A 8 -20.81 0.97 -11.40
C ALA A 8 -20.24 0.80 -9.97
N ILE A 9 -19.30 -0.13 -9.80
CA ILE A 9 -18.62 -0.35 -8.52
C ILE A 9 -17.78 0.88 -8.13
N ALA A 10 -17.02 1.48 -9.04
CA ALA A 10 -16.20 2.66 -8.75
C ALA A 10 -17.06 3.84 -8.26
N ARG A 11 -18.25 4.05 -8.85
CA ARG A 11 -19.23 5.06 -8.38
C ARG A 11 -19.73 4.75 -6.97
N ALA A 12 -20.02 3.49 -6.66
CA ALA A 12 -20.44 3.09 -5.31
C ALA A 12 -19.28 3.28 -4.29
N LEU A 13 -18.05 2.96 -4.68
CA LEU A 13 -16.86 3.15 -3.84
C LEU A 13 -16.55 4.64 -3.63
N ARG A 14 -16.81 5.52 -4.61
CA ARG A 14 -16.72 6.97 -4.39
C ARG A 14 -17.63 7.40 -3.24
N GLY A 15 -18.85 6.92 -3.20
CA GLY A 15 -19.75 7.19 -2.06
C GLY A 15 -19.26 6.63 -0.72
N VAL A 16 -18.48 5.52 -0.72
CA VAL A 16 -17.82 5.01 0.49
C VAL A 16 -16.70 5.96 0.92
N LEU A 17 -15.88 6.45 -0.01
CA LEU A 17 -14.82 7.42 0.27
C LEU A 17 -15.37 8.73 0.84
N GLU A 18 -16.46 9.25 0.28
CA GLU A 18 -17.11 10.49 0.72
C GLU A 18 -17.70 10.38 2.14
N ARG A 19 -18.24 9.22 2.51
CA ARG A 19 -18.77 8.98 3.86
C ARG A 19 -17.71 8.68 4.91
N GLY A 20 -16.53 8.26 4.48
CA GLY A 20 -15.49 7.82 5.40
C GLY A 20 -15.80 6.51 6.14
N GLY A 21 -15.12 6.28 7.26
CA GLY A 21 -15.37 5.15 8.15
C GLY A 21 -14.41 3.96 7.98
N PRO A 22 -14.75 2.77 8.52
CA PRO A 22 -13.81 1.65 8.64
C PRO A 22 -13.29 1.07 7.32
N LEU A 23 -14.03 1.30 6.22
CA LEU A 23 -13.62 0.80 4.88
C LEU A 23 -12.62 1.71 4.17
N VAL A 24 -12.33 2.89 4.71
CA VAL A 24 -11.30 3.81 4.23
C VAL A 24 -10.21 4.07 5.27
N SER A 25 -10.24 3.32 6.38
CA SER A 25 -9.22 3.39 7.42
C SER A 25 -8.13 2.36 7.14
N MET A 26 -6.93 2.83 6.87
CA MET A 26 -5.78 1.99 6.56
C MET A 26 -4.78 1.96 7.71
N PRO A 27 -4.11 0.82 7.97
CA PRO A 27 -3.23 0.66 9.13
C PRO A 27 -2.00 1.58 9.11
N GLU A 28 -1.54 1.99 7.92
CA GLU A 28 -0.41 2.90 7.71
C GLU A 28 -0.68 4.34 8.17
N TYR A 29 -1.95 4.76 8.29
CA TYR A 29 -2.31 6.11 8.75
C TYR A 29 -2.49 6.21 10.27
N VAL A 30 -2.44 5.08 10.98
CA VAL A 30 -2.47 5.07 12.45
C VAL A 30 -1.05 5.24 12.98
N LEU A 31 -0.70 6.44 13.39
CA LEU A 31 0.66 6.77 13.84
C LEU A 31 0.94 6.28 15.27
N PRO A 32 2.22 5.97 15.59
CA PRO A 32 2.67 5.74 16.96
C PRO A 32 2.47 6.99 17.83
N ARG A 33 2.30 6.79 19.12
CA ARG A 33 2.27 7.91 20.07
C ARG A 33 3.58 8.69 20.03
N GLY A 34 3.48 10.00 20.05
CA GLY A 34 4.64 10.90 20.03
C GLY A 34 5.24 11.14 18.64
N LEU A 35 4.78 10.46 17.60
CA LEU A 35 5.21 10.72 16.23
C LEU A 35 4.41 11.88 15.63
N ALA A 36 5.11 13.00 15.34
CA ALA A 36 4.47 14.19 14.76
C ALA A 36 4.15 13.98 13.28
N PRO A 37 2.89 14.15 12.85
CA PRO A 37 2.53 14.10 11.43
C PRO A 37 3.33 15.12 10.61
N GLY A 38 3.77 14.73 9.39
CA GLY A 38 4.53 15.60 8.48
C GLY A 38 6.01 15.78 8.84
N SER A 39 6.48 15.23 9.97
CA SER A 39 7.89 15.31 10.38
C SER A 39 8.81 14.42 9.54
N ARG A 40 10.13 14.63 9.67
CA ARG A 40 11.16 13.73 9.14
C ARG A 40 10.98 12.31 9.70
N GLU A 41 10.72 12.20 10.98
CA GLU A 41 10.51 10.93 11.69
C GLU A 41 9.28 10.19 11.16
N HIS A 42 8.22 10.91 10.80
CA HIS A 42 7.05 10.33 10.14
C HIS A 42 7.42 9.73 8.77
N ALA A 43 8.16 10.49 7.96
CA ALA A 43 8.62 9.99 6.67
C ALA A 43 9.54 8.77 6.79
N LEU A 44 10.46 8.78 7.77
CA LEU A 44 11.35 7.65 8.06
C LEU A 44 10.58 6.42 8.53
N TYR A 45 9.65 6.60 9.47
CA TYR A 45 8.78 5.52 9.95
C TYR A 45 8.06 4.82 8.81
N LEU A 46 7.38 5.57 7.95
CA LEU A 46 6.67 5.03 6.78
C LEU A 46 7.66 4.33 5.82
N THR A 47 8.79 4.95 5.53
CA THR A 47 9.81 4.39 4.62
C THR A 47 10.28 3.00 5.08
N TYR A 48 10.64 2.88 6.35
CA TYR A 48 11.17 1.64 6.90
C TYR A 48 10.10 0.56 7.05
N VAL A 49 8.88 0.91 7.47
CA VAL A 49 7.81 -0.09 7.62
C VAL A 49 7.34 -0.58 6.25
N ILE A 50 7.13 0.31 5.27
CA ILE A 50 6.73 -0.09 3.91
C ILE A 50 7.80 -0.97 3.26
N ALA A 51 9.08 -0.72 3.48
CA ALA A 51 10.16 -1.54 2.93
C ALA A 51 10.09 -3.02 3.35
N VAL A 52 9.40 -3.35 4.44
CA VAL A 52 9.19 -4.72 4.91
C VAL A 52 7.76 -5.23 4.77
N ASP A 53 6.85 -4.42 4.22
CA ASP A 53 5.44 -4.79 3.97
C ASP A 53 5.31 -5.67 2.71
N TYR A 54 5.97 -6.82 2.76
CA TYR A 54 5.97 -7.77 1.66
C TYR A 54 5.66 -9.19 2.16
N MET A 55 4.56 -9.78 1.64
CA MET A 55 4.10 -11.13 1.99
C MET A 55 3.88 -11.34 3.50
N VAL A 56 3.39 -10.33 4.18
CA VAL A 56 3.08 -10.31 5.61
C VAL A 56 1.61 -9.92 5.84
N ASP A 57 1.14 -10.14 7.05
CA ASP A 57 -0.14 -9.61 7.51
C ASP A 57 0.06 -8.11 7.85
N ALA A 58 -0.45 -7.23 7.00
CA ALA A 58 -0.25 -5.79 7.11
C ALA A 58 -0.78 -5.24 8.45
N GLU A 59 -1.96 -5.68 8.93
CA GLU A 59 -2.52 -5.19 10.20
C GLU A 59 -1.61 -5.53 11.38
N LYS A 60 -1.03 -6.76 11.39
CA LYS A 60 -0.07 -7.16 12.41
C LYS A 60 1.26 -6.44 12.29
N LEU A 61 1.75 -6.25 11.06
CA LEU A 61 3.01 -5.52 10.81
C LEU A 61 2.91 -4.10 11.35
N TRP A 62 1.90 -3.34 10.93
CA TRP A 62 1.72 -1.95 11.30
C TRP A 62 1.46 -1.76 12.79
N ARG A 63 0.73 -2.67 13.45
CA ARG A 63 0.58 -2.66 14.91
C ARG A 63 1.92 -2.85 15.61
N ARG A 64 2.73 -3.86 15.21
CA ARG A 64 4.06 -4.11 15.79
C ARG A 64 5.03 -2.98 15.52
N ALA A 65 4.91 -2.33 14.34
CA ALA A 65 5.72 -1.16 14.02
C ALA A 65 5.45 -0.01 14.99
N ARG A 66 4.17 0.26 15.31
CA ARG A 66 3.82 1.26 16.33
C ARG A 66 4.38 0.92 17.70
N GLU A 67 4.17 -0.32 18.15
CA GLU A 67 4.70 -0.81 19.44
C GLU A 67 6.23 -0.72 19.51
N LEU A 68 6.91 -1.01 18.41
CA LEU A 68 8.38 -0.94 18.34
C LEU A 68 8.87 0.51 18.32
N TYR A 69 8.23 1.39 17.55
CA TYR A 69 8.56 2.81 17.52
C TYR A 69 8.36 3.47 18.89
N GLU A 70 7.24 3.17 19.59
CA GLU A 70 6.95 3.70 20.93
C GLU A 70 7.97 3.28 21.98
N ARG A 71 8.66 2.13 21.79
CA ARG A 71 9.73 1.66 22.68
C ARG A 71 11.10 2.21 22.33
N ASP A 72 11.40 2.30 21.05
CA ASP A 72 12.69 2.75 20.52
C ASP A 72 12.49 3.51 19.20
N PRO A 73 12.14 4.80 19.24
CA PRO A 73 12.03 5.62 18.03
C PRO A 73 13.33 5.71 17.22
N SER A 74 14.49 5.60 17.91
CA SER A 74 15.79 5.73 17.25
C SER A 74 16.06 4.63 16.23
N LEU A 75 15.45 3.45 16.41
CA LEU A 75 15.55 2.33 15.46
C LEU A 75 15.10 2.72 14.03
N PHE A 76 14.23 3.71 13.90
CA PHE A 76 13.74 4.20 12.63
C PHE A 76 14.53 5.41 12.11
N THR A 77 15.79 5.57 12.51
CA THR A 77 16.70 6.60 11.99
C THR A 77 17.83 5.98 11.18
N PRO A 78 18.25 6.60 10.05
CA PRO A 78 19.34 6.08 9.22
C PRO A 78 20.64 5.89 10.00
N GLU A 79 20.95 6.82 10.91
CA GLU A 79 22.15 6.82 11.72
C GLU A 79 22.20 5.59 12.65
N ARG A 80 21.09 5.31 13.35
CA ARG A 80 20.97 4.15 14.25
C ARG A 80 21.01 2.84 13.48
N VAL A 81 20.28 2.75 12.36
CA VAL A 81 20.25 1.55 11.49
C VAL A 81 21.67 1.20 11.02
N LEU A 82 22.48 2.18 10.61
CA LEU A 82 23.85 1.93 10.17
C LEU A 82 24.78 1.54 11.32
N ALA A 83 24.59 2.11 12.51
CA ALA A 83 25.40 1.80 13.69
C ALA A 83 25.15 0.39 14.25
N MET A 84 23.97 -0.20 14.02
CA MET A 84 23.63 -1.54 14.49
C MET A 84 24.37 -2.64 13.71
N GLY A 85 24.72 -3.74 14.38
CA GLY A 85 25.14 -4.96 13.71
C GLY A 85 24.01 -5.60 12.88
N GLU A 86 24.34 -6.26 11.76
CA GLU A 86 23.32 -6.86 10.87
C GLU A 86 22.44 -7.88 11.62
N GLU A 87 23.01 -8.74 12.45
CA GLU A 87 22.25 -9.74 13.22
C GLU A 87 21.39 -9.11 14.33
N GLU A 88 21.84 -8.00 14.93
CA GLU A 88 21.07 -7.22 15.91
C GLU A 88 19.83 -6.61 15.23
N LEU A 89 20.03 -5.94 14.10
CA LEU A 89 18.96 -5.37 13.30
C LEU A 89 17.99 -6.45 12.81
N ALA A 90 18.50 -7.60 12.33
CA ALA A 90 17.66 -8.71 11.90
C ALA A 90 16.77 -9.25 13.03
N ARG A 91 17.26 -9.29 14.29
CA ARG A 91 16.43 -9.66 15.45
C ARG A 91 15.30 -8.65 15.69
N ALA A 92 15.58 -7.35 15.60
CA ALA A 92 14.57 -6.30 15.72
C ALA A 92 13.52 -6.42 14.60
N LEU A 93 13.93 -6.65 13.36
CA LEU A 93 13.03 -6.82 12.22
C LEU A 93 12.21 -8.11 12.28
N LYS A 94 12.73 -9.17 12.92
CA LYS A 94 11.92 -10.36 13.23
C LYS A 94 10.79 -10.05 14.20
N GLN A 95 11.07 -9.23 15.24
CA GLN A 95 10.03 -8.76 16.17
C GLN A 95 8.99 -7.89 15.47
N LEU A 96 9.43 -7.02 14.56
CA LEU A 96 8.55 -6.24 13.67
C LEU A 96 7.63 -7.13 12.83
N GLY A 97 8.08 -8.33 12.47
CA GLY A 97 7.30 -9.28 11.68
C GLY A 97 7.75 -9.38 10.22
N ALA A 98 8.93 -8.87 9.89
CA ALA A 98 9.51 -9.02 8.56
C ALA A 98 9.63 -10.51 8.18
N ARG A 99 9.17 -10.87 6.98
CA ARG A 99 9.21 -12.27 6.49
C ARG A 99 10.63 -12.80 6.33
N PHE A 100 11.55 -11.95 5.90
CA PHE A 100 12.96 -12.28 5.67
C PHE A 100 13.88 -11.34 6.45
N PRO A 101 14.02 -11.50 7.78
CA PRO A 101 14.64 -10.49 8.65
C PRO A 101 16.08 -10.12 8.28
N ARG A 102 16.92 -11.09 7.88
CA ARG A 102 18.31 -10.81 7.47
C ARG A 102 18.38 -10.01 6.17
N ARG A 103 17.52 -10.33 5.20
CA ARG A 103 17.42 -9.55 3.97
C ARG A 103 16.93 -8.14 4.29
N ALA A 104 15.87 -8.04 5.08
CA ALA A 104 15.32 -6.75 5.51
C ALA A 104 16.37 -5.89 6.24
N ALA A 105 17.24 -6.49 7.04
CA ALA A 105 18.34 -5.76 7.71
C ALA A 105 19.31 -5.16 6.68
N ARG A 106 19.71 -5.91 5.67
CA ARG A 106 20.54 -5.39 4.58
C ARG A 106 19.85 -4.30 3.80
N ASP A 107 18.56 -4.51 3.46
CA ASP A 107 17.76 -3.54 2.72
C ASP A 107 17.60 -2.23 3.51
N TRP A 108 17.34 -2.29 4.84
CA TRP A 108 17.27 -1.10 5.70
C TRP A 108 18.59 -0.35 5.76
N LYS A 109 19.73 -1.07 5.89
CA LYS A 109 21.06 -0.45 5.87
C LYS A 109 21.34 0.25 4.54
N GLU A 110 20.97 -0.36 3.43
CA GLU A 110 21.14 0.24 2.11
C GLU A 110 20.24 1.46 1.91
N ILE A 111 18.96 1.37 2.30
CA ILE A 111 18.03 2.52 2.33
C ILE A 111 18.65 3.67 3.17
N SER A 112 19.18 3.35 4.35
CA SER A 112 19.78 4.33 5.26
C SER A 112 21.00 5.02 4.63
N ARG A 113 21.86 4.26 3.94
CA ARG A 113 23.03 4.80 3.24
C ARG A 113 22.59 5.76 2.13
N ILE A 114 21.67 5.34 1.27
CA ILE A 114 21.15 6.17 0.18
C ILE A 114 20.52 7.46 0.74
N LEU A 115 19.70 7.34 1.80
CA LEU A 115 19.08 8.51 2.43
C LEU A 115 20.12 9.52 2.94
N LEU A 116 21.15 9.06 3.64
CA LEU A 116 22.19 9.96 4.17
C LEU A 116 23.04 10.58 3.07
N GLU A 117 23.48 9.80 2.10
CA GLU A 117 24.39 10.25 1.05
C GLU A 117 23.72 11.20 0.03
N ARG A 118 22.45 10.98 -0.26
CA ARG A 118 21.76 11.68 -1.38
C ARG A 118 20.62 12.58 -0.95
N TYR A 119 20.03 12.34 0.21
CA TYR A 119 18.79 13.02 0.65
C TYR A 119 18.90 13.64 2.05
N GLY A 120 20.13 13.80 2.58
CA GLY A 120 20.37 14.39 3.90
C GLY A 120 19.70 13.65 5.06
N GLY A 121 19.44 12.34 4.89
CA GLY A 121 18.78 11.49 5.88
C GLY A 121 17.28 11.72 6.00
N ASP A 122 16.66 12.44 5.05
CA ASP A 122 15.23 12.77 5.09
C ASP A 122 14.52 12.29 3.81
N PRO A 123 13.60 11.31 3.88
CA PRO A 123 12.87 10.82 2.72
C PRO A 123 12.08 11.90 1.97
N ARG A 124 11.64 12.97 2.64
CA ARG A 124 10.91 14.08 2.01
C ARG A 124 11.75 14.82 0.97
N SER A 125 13.07 14.76 1.09
CA SER A 125 14.02 15.33 0.12
C SER A 125 14.05 14.54 -1.21
N ILE A 126 13.37 13.38 -1.31
CA ILE A 126 13.15 12.70 -2.59
C ILE A 126 12.28 13.59 -3.50
N THR A 127 11.38 14.39 -2.92
CA THR A 127 10.55 15.36 -3.64
C THR A 127 10.71 16.77 -3.05
N PRO A 128 11.88 17.42 -3.17
CA PRO A 128 12.11 18.76 -2.63
C PRO A 128 11.18 19.80 -3.28
N GLU A 129 10.81 19.55 -4.52
CA GLU A 129 9.83 20.29 -5.33
C GLU A 129 8.77 19.31 -5.89
N PRO A 130 7.65 19.81 -6.45
CA PRO A 130 6.64 18.95 -7.07
C PRO A 130 7.19 18.19 -8.27
N LEU A 131 7.28 16.86 -8.16
CA LEU A 131 7.74 15.94 -9.20
C LEU A 131 6.57 15.14 -9.77
N SER A 132 6.69 14.71 -11.04
CA SER A 132 5.79 13.73 -11.61
C SER A 132 5.97 12.35 -10.95
N VAL A 133 4.94 11.52 -11.00
CA VAL A 133 5.02 10.12 -10.52
C VAL A 133 6.19 9.40 -11.19
N GLY A 134 6.40 9.61 -12.51
CA GLY A 134 7.52 9.00 -13.25
C GLY A 134 8.89 9.39 -12.71
N GLU A 135 9.12 10.67 -12.42
CA GLU A 135 10.38 11.18 -11.83
C GLU A 135 10.59 10.60 -10.42
N ILE A 136 9.53 10.50 -9.61
CA ILE A 136 9.63 9.89 -8.28
C ILE A 136 9.99 8.41 -8.38
N LEU A 137 9.32 7.65 -9.26
CA LEU A 137 9.63 6.23 -9.47
C LEU A 137 11.06 6.02 -9.98
N GLN A 138 11.59 6.93 -10.82
CA GLN A 138 12.98 6.91 -11.25
C GLN A 138 13.93 7.08 -10.06
N ARG A 139 13.68 8.03 -9.15
CA ARG A 139 14.47 8.20 -7.92
C ARG A 139 14.37 6.99 -6.99
N LEU A 140 13.19 6.36 -6.90
CA LEU A 140 12.99 5.16 -6.08
C LEU A 140 13.65 3.90 -6.66
N SER A 141 14.07 3.92 -7.94
CA SER A 141 14.71 2.74 -8.57
C SER A 141 16.01 2.31 -7.91
N GLU A 142 16.68 3.21 -7.20
CA GLU A 142 17.93 2.93 -6.46
C GLU A 142 17.66 2.29 -5.07
N PHE A 143 16.47 2.47 -4.52
CA PHE A 143 16.15 1.94 -3.19
C PHE A 143 15.80 0.45 -3.25
N PRO A 144 16.47 -0.42 -2.48
CA PRO A 144 16.05 -1.81 -2.38
C PRO A 144 14.61 -1.89 -1.89
N THR A 145 13.89 -2.90 -2.34
CA THR A 145 12.46 -3.13 -2.08
C THR A 145 11.51 -2.06 -2.63
N LEU A 146 11.76 -0.77 -2.42
CA LEU A 146 10.89 0.33 -2.90
C LEU A 146 10.93 0.51 -4.43
N ARG A 147 11.92 -0.03 -5.13
CA ARG A 147 11.98 -0.06 -6.62
C ARG A 147 11.00 -1.04 -7.25
N GLY A 148 10.43 -1.96 -6.46
CA GLY A 148 9.47 -2.96 -6.97
C GLY A 148 8.11 -2.33 -7.28
N GLU A 149 7.52 -2.66 -8.43
CA GLU A 149 6.28 -2.09 -8.95
C GLU A 149 5.17 -1.91 -7.90
N LYS A 150 4.94 -2.92 -7.06
CA LYS A 150 3.90 -2.88 -6.02
C LYS A 150 4.25 -1.94 -4.87
N LEU A 151 5.49 -2.03 -4.36
CA LEU A 151 5.88 -1.26 -3.18
C LEU A 151 6.17 0.19 -3.53
N SER A 152 6.67 0.50 -4.74
CA SER A 152 6.85 1.87 -5.18
C SER A 152 5.52 2.62 -5.29
N ALA A 153 4.52 2.01 -5.95
CA ALA A 153 3.19 2.61 -6.07
C ALA A 153 2.53 2.83 -4.70
N PHE A 154 2.63 1.84 -3.81
CA PHE A 154 2.13 1.95 -2.44
C PHE A 154 2.86 3.04 -1.65
N TYR A 155 4.18 3.09 -1.72
CA TYR A 155 4.99 4.08 -1.02
C TYR A 155 4.68 5.50 -1.48
N VAL A 156 4.67 5.74 -2.81
CA VAL A 156 4.38 7.09 -3.35
C VAL A 156 2.97 7.53 -2.97
N ARG A 157 1.98 6.63 -3.01
CA ARG A 157 0.62 6.91 -2.56
C ARG A 157 0.58 7.36 -1.11
N VAL A 158 1.14 6.55 -0.20
CA VAL A 158 1.12 6.85 1.25
C VAL A 158 1.84 8.17 1.55
N MET A 159 3.02 8.38 0.95
CA MET A 159 3.80 9.60 1.12
C MET A 159 3.07 10.83 0.55
N HIS A 160 2.32 10.69 -0.54
CA HIS A 160 1.50 11.75 -1.10
C HIS A 160 0.30 12.08 -0.20
N GLU A 161 -0.48 11.07 0.22
CA GLU A 161 -1.67 11.26 1.06
C GLU A 161 -1.35 11.86 2.43
N THR A 162 -0.19 11.52 2.98
CA THR A 162 0.29 12.09 4.25
C THR A 162 0.96 13.46 4.10
N GLY A 163 1.01 14.01 2.87
CA GLY A 163 1.61 15.31 2.57
C GLY A 163 3.14 15.32 2.67
N LEU A 164 3.79 14.15 2.73
CA LEU A 164 5.24 14.02 2.83
C LEU A 164 5.94 14.11 1.47
N PHE A 165 5.26 13.70 0.39
CA PHE A 165 5.73 13.90 -0.98
C PHE A 165 4.90 14.93 -1.72
N LYS A 166 5.59 15.78 -2.49
CA LYS A 166 4.99 16.75 -3.41
C LYS A 166 4.85 16.10 -4.79
N VAL A 167 3.68 15.56 -5.09
CA VAL A 167 3.38 14.91 -6.38
C VAL A 167 2.65 15.90 -7.29
N ARG A 168 3.19 16.12 -8.51
CA ARG A 168 2.66 17.09 -9.47
C ARG A 168 1.44 16.56 -10.24
N ASP A 169 1.42 15.25 -10.50
CA ASP A 169 0.43 14.56 -11.31
C ASP A 169 -0.15 13.32 -10.58
N PRO A 170 -0.80 13.52 -9.40
CA PRO A 170 -1.27 12.41 -8.56
C PRO A 170 -2.29 11.50 -9.27
N GLU A 171 -2.96 11.98 -10.31
CA GLU A 171 -3.85 11.16 -11.16
C GLU A 171 -3.13 10.01 -11.86
N ASN A 172 -1.81 10.12 -12.04
CA ASN A 172 -0.95 9.06 -12.61
C ASN A 172 -0.48 8.03 -11.57
N LEU A 173 -0.83 8.19 -10.30
CA LEU A 173 -0.61 7.14 -9.29
C LEU A 173 -1.43 5.90 -9.63
N GLY A 174 -0.74 4.79 -9.82
CA GLY A 174 -1.36 3.52 -10.13
C GLY A 174 -2.02 2.86 -8.91
N LEU A 175 -3.03 2.05 -9.17
CA LEU A 175 -3.59 1.15 -8.16
C LEU A 175 -2.59 0.02 -7.83
N PRO A 176 -2.18 -0.16 -6.55
CA PRO A 176 -1.28 -1.24 -6.17
C PRO A 176 -2.01 -2.58 -6.17
N VAL A 177 -1.98 -3.31 -7.28
CA VAL A 177 -2.68 -4.60 -7.42
C VAL A 177 -1.99 -5.67 -6.58
N ASN A 178 -2.52 -5.88 -5.38
CA ASN A 178 -2.13 -6.89 -4.41
C ASN A 178 -3.18 -8.00 -4.32
N ARG A 179 -2.99 -8.97 -3.41
CA ARG A 179 -3.92 -10.10 -3.20
C ARG A 179 -5.35 -9.63 -2.90
N GLN A 180 -5.52 -8.54 -2.14
CA GLN A 180 -6.86 -8.07 -1.74
C GLN A 180 -7.58 -7.39 -2.90
N ILE A 181 -6.86 -6.56 -3.67
CA ILE A 181 -7.38 -5.93 -4.88
C ILE A 181 -7.71 -7.00 -5.93
N SER A 182 -6.84 -7.99 -6.12
CA SER A 182 -7.10 -9.12 -7.02
C SER A 182 -8.34 -9.89 -6.61
N ARG A 183 -8.48 -10.23 -5.31
CA ARG A 183 -9.66 -10.91 -4.77
C ARG A 183 -10.93 -10.12 -4.99
N PHE A 184 -10.92 -8.83 -4.66
CA PHE A 184 -12.05 -7.94 -4.87
C PHE A 184 -12.47 -7.92 -6.36
N THR A 185 -11.49 -7.76 -7.26
CA THR A 185 -11.73 -7.68 -8.72
C THR A 185 -12.34 -8.97 -9.28
N VAL A 186 -11.83 -10.13 -8.87
CA VAL A 186 -12.35 -11.44 -9.31
C VAL A 186 -13.73 -11.72 -8.70
N TYR A 187 -13.90 -11.51 -7.39
CA TYR A 187 -15.15 -11.82 -6.71
C TYR A 187 -16.31 -10.93 -7.14
N THR A 188 -16.03 -9.67 -7.46
CA THR A 188 -17.05 -8.78 -8.02
C THR A 188 -17.42 -9.12 -9.46
N GLY A 189 -16.64 -9.96 -10.15
CA GLY A 189 -16.87 -10.35 -11.54
C GLY A 189 -16.35 -9.33 -12.55
N VAL A 190 -15.58 -8.34 -12.13
CA VAL A 190 -14.90 -7.39 -13.05
C VAL A 190 -13.89 -8.13 -13.92
N LEU A 191 -13.22 -9.14 -13.36
CA LEU A 191 -12.39 -10.10 -14.11
C LEU A 191 -12.95 -11.51 -13.91
N ALA A 192 -13.26 -12.19 -15.00
CA ALA A 192 -13.62 -13.60 -15.03
C ALA A 192 -12.52 -14.43 -15.69
N GLY A 193 -12.53 -15.75 -15.46
CA GLY A 193 -11.62 -16.71 -16.10
C GLY A 193 -10.25 -16.86 -15.42
N ALA A 194 -10.04 -16.21 -14.28
CA ALA A 194 -8.84 -16.41 -13.44
C ALA A 194 -9.22 -16.31 -11.96
N ASP A 195 -8.48 -17.01 -11.11
CA ASP A 195 -8.56 -16.82 -9.66
C ASP A 195 -7.66 -15.65 -9.20
N HIS A 196 -7.89 -15.20 -7.98
CA HIS A 196 -7.19 -14.03 -7.46
C HIS A 196 -5.69 -14.25 -7.15
N GLU A 197 -5.25 -15.48 -6.93
CA GLU A 197 -3.83 -15.80 -6.76
C GLU A 197 -3.10 -15.71 -8.10
N THR A 198 -3.71 -16.24 -9.17
CA THR A 198 -3.22 -16.12 -10.54
C THR A 198 -3.12 -14.66 -10.95
N VAL A 199 -4.16 -13.85 -10.68
CA VAL A 199 -4.11 -12.39 -10.94
C VAL A 199 -2.98 -11.71 -10.18
N CYS A 200 -2.83 -12.04 -8.91
CA CYS A 200 -1.78 -11.45 -8.06
C CYS A 200 -0.36 -11.80 -8.53
N SER A 201 -0.15 -12.99 -9.08
CA SER A 201 1.17 -13.47 -9.53
C SER A 201 1.53 -13.07 -10.96
N SER A 202 0.53 -12.87 -11.87
CA SER A 202 0.78 -12.50 -13.27
C SER A 202 0.94 -10.99 -13.45
N PRO A 203 2.09 -10.51 -13.97
CA PRO A 203 2.29 -9.11 -14.33
C PRO A 203 1.25 -8.59 -15.34
N GLU A 204 0.91 -9.43 -16.34
CA GLU A 204 -0.03 -9.10 -17.42
C GLU A 204 -1.45 -8.89 -16.86
N LEU A 205 -1.91 -9.80 -16.00
CA LEU A 205 -3.24 -9.68 -15.38
C LEU A 205 -3.29 -8.49 -14.42
N ARG A 206 -2.22 -8.22 -13.68
CA ARG A 206 -2.14 -7.00 -12.85
C ARG A 206 -2.23 -5.73 -13.69
N ALA A 207 -1.57 -5.69 -14.85
CA ALA A 207 -1.66 -4.55 -15.78
C ALA A 207 -3.09 -4.35 -16.28
N LEU A 208 -3.78 -5.43 -16.67
CA LEU A 208 -5.19 -5.39 -17.08
C LEU A 208 -6.10 -4.89 -15.94
N VAL A 209 -5.88 -5.36 -14.72
CA VAL A 209 -6.65 -4.92 -13.54
C VAL A 209 -6.42 -3.42 -13.29
N ARG A 210 -5.18 -2.94 -13.33
CA ARG A 210 -4.89 -1.50 -13.20
C ARG A 210 -5.62 -0.67 -14.25
N GLU A 211 -5.58 -1.11 -15.49
CA GLU A 211 -6.18 -0.36 -16.59
C GLU A 211 -7.71 -0.29 -16.48
N VAL A 212 -8.39 -1.40 -16.16
CA VAL A 212 -9.86 -1.35 -16.01
C VAL A 212 -10.27 -0.46 -14.85
N TRP A 213 -9.56 -0.52 -13.71
CA TRP A 213 -9.89 0.33 -12.58
C TRP A 213 -9.50 1.80 -12.80
N ARG A 214 -8.45 2.07 -13.58
CA ARG A 214 -8.09 3.44 -14.01
C ARG A 214 -9.23 4.07 -14.83
N ARG A 215 -9.77 3.34 -15.82
CA ARG A 215 -10.92 3.80 -16.62
C ARG A 215 -12.17 3.95 -15.78
N ALA A 216 -12.46 2.97 -14.94
CA ALA A 216 -13.64 2.99 -14.08
C ALA A 216 -13.58 4.17 -13.08
N ALA A 217 -12.41 4.44 -12.49
CA ALA A 217 -12.20 5.56 -11.59
C ALA A 217 -12.39 6.90 -12.30
N ALA A 218 -11.81 7.07 -13.50
CA ALA A 218 -12.00 8.26 -14.32
C ALA A 218 -13.49 8.50 -14.64
N ALA A 219 -14.22 7.46 -15.04
CA ALA A 219 -15.67 7.53 -15.30
C ALA A 219 -16.50 7.78 -14.05
N ALA A 220 -15.98 7.49 -12.87
CA ALA A 220 -16.59 7.77 -11.57
C ALA A 220 -16.19 9.14 -10.99
N GLY A 221 -15.24 9.86 -11.61
CA GLY A 221 -14.74 11.14 -11.13
C GLY A 221 -13.91 11.03 -9.85
N VAL A 222 -13.13 9.94 -9.71
CA VAL A 222 -12.25 9.70 -8.57
C VAL A 222 -10.87 9.23 -9.07
N PRO A 223 -9.75 9.66 -8.44
CA PRO A 223 -8.43 9.13 -8.79
C PRO A 223 -8.36 7.62 -8.53
N ALA A 224 -7.73 6.86 -9.44
CA ALA A 224 -7.69 5.40 -9.36
C ALA A 224 -7.04 4.90 -8.05
N TRP A 225 -5.99 5.57 -7.59
CA TRP A 225 -5.28 5.24 -6.35
C TRP A 225 -6.15 5.35 -5.09
N ARG A 226 -7.18 6.25 -5.11
CA ARG A 226 -8.14 6.38 -4.00
C ARG A 226 -9.03 5.15 -3.83
N LEU A 227 -9.21 4.34 -4.89
CA LEU A 227 -9.96 3.10 -4.81
C LEU A 227 -9.23 2.00 -4.04
N ASP A 228 -7.90 2.13 -3.81
CA ASP A 228 -7.12 1.13 -3.06
C ASP A 228 -7.69 0.88 -1.66
N GLU A 229 -7.97 1.93 -0.92
CA GLU A 229 -8.44 1.85 0.47
C GLU A 229 -9.73 1.03 0.61
N PRO A 230 -10.86 1.40 -0.02
CA PRO A 230 -12.09 0.63 0.10
C PRO A 230 -11.97 -0.77 -0.51
N MET A 231 -11.28 -0.93 -1.64
CA MET A 231 -11.10 -2.24 -2.27
C MET A 231 -10.25 -3.17 -1.40
N TRP A 232 -9.18 -2.66 -0.79
CA TRP A 232 -8.33 -3.44 0.11
C TRP A 232 -9.10 -3.88 1.36
N ASN A 233 -9.82 -2.97 1.98
CA ASN A 233 -10.61 -3.27 3.18
C ASN A 233 -11.74 -4.26 2.86
N ILE A 234 -12.47 -4.08 1.78
CA ILE A 234 -13.50 -5.03 1.36
C ILE A 234 -12.86 -6.39 1.04
N GLY A 235 -11.77 -6.41 0.27
CA GLY A 235 -11.05 -7.64 -0.08
C GLY A 235 -10.53 -8.42 1.11
N SER A 236 -9.99 -7.73 2.13
CA SER A 236 -9.39 -8.34 3.32
C SER A 236 -10.39 -8.64 4.43
N LYS A 237 -11.33 -7.72 4.69
CA LYS A 237 -12.21 -7.79 5.86
C LYS A 237 -13.58 -8.42 5.55
N LEU A 238 -14.06 -8.29 4.33
CA LEU A 238 -15.36 -8.81 3.91
C LEU A 238 -15.21 -10.01 2.97
N CYS A 239 -14.60 -9.86 1.81
CA CYS A 239 -14.48 -10.94 0.83
C CYS A 239 -13.72 -12.16 1.36
N ALA A 240 -12.61 -11.95 2.09
CA ALA A 240 -11.83 -13.04 2.66
C ALA A 240 -12.52 -13.79 3.80
N LYS A 241 -13.59 -13.22 4.36
CA LYS A 241 -14.35 -13.75 5.52
C LYS A 241 -15.81 -14.06 5.17
N ASP A 242 -16.17 -14.04 3.89
CA ASP A 242 -17.55 -14.29 3.39
C ASP A 242 -18.64 -13.38 4.00
N ARG A 243 -18.26 -12.17 4.46
CA ARG A 243 -19.16 -11.18 5.04
C ARG A 243 -19.85 -10.33 3.96
N CYS A 244 -20.44 -11.00 2.95
CA CYS A 244 -21.02 -10.34 1.78
C CYS A 244 -22.21 -9.43 2.13
N LEU A 245 -22.99 -9.75 3.16
CA LEU A 245 -24.17 -8.95 3.57
C LEU A 245 -23.80 -7.53 4.01
N GLU A 246 -22.58 -7.34 4.53
CA GLU A 246 -22.08 -6.05 5.01
C GLU A 246 -21.37 -5.24 3.88
N CYS A 247 -21.23 -5.84 2.70
CA CYS A 247 -20.47 -5.22 1.60
C CYS A 247 -21.32 -4.11 0.92
N PRO A 248 -20.77 -2.89 0.81
CA PRO A 248 -21.49 -1.77 0.18
C PRO A 248 -21.73 -1.95 -1.32
N VAL A 249 -21.04 -2.89 -1.96
CA VAL A 249 -21.18 -3.19 -3.40
C VAL A 249 -21.78 -4.58 -3.65
N LYS A 250 -22.43 -5.19 -2.67
CA LYS A 250 -22.98 -6.56 -2.79
C LYS A 250 -23.93 -6.74 -3.97
N GLU A 251 -24.79 -5.77 -4.22
CA GLU A 251 -25.77 -5.84 -5.31
C GLU A 251 -25.12 -5.78 -6.71
N LEU A 252 -23.89 -5.30 -6.81
CA LEU A 252 -23.08 -5.27 -8.03
C LEU A 252 -22.10 -6.44 -8.13
N CYS A 253 -22.02 -7.28 -7.08
CA CYS A 253 -21.02 -8.33 -6.95
C CYS A 253 -21.52 -9.63 -7.56
N ALA A 254 -20.80 -10.16 -8.57
CA ALA A 254 -21.16 -11.43 -9.22
C ALA A 254 -21.22 -12.60 -8.23
N ARG A 255 -20.28 -12.67 -7.27
CA ARG A 255 -20.26 -13.70 -6.24
C ARG A 255 -21.51 -13.66 -5.36
N TYR A 256 -21.96 -12.48 -4.96
CA TYR A 256 -23.18 -12.33 -4.17
C TYR A 256 -24.44 -12.70 -4.97
N GLN A 257 -24.51 -12.23 -6.23
CA GLN A 257 -25.62 -12.51 -7.14
C GLN A 257 -25.76 -13.99 -7.49
N SER A 258 -24.65 -14.74 -7.58
CA SER A 258 -24.67 -16.17 -7.89
C SER A 258 -25.16 -17.05 -6.75
N GLY A 259 -25.37 -16.49 -5.55
CA GLY A 259 -25.80 -17.24 -4.38
C GLY A 259 -24.78 -18.27 -3.86
N VAL A 260 -23.58 -18.30 -4.42
CA VAL A 260 -22.52 -19.22 -4.01
C VAL A 260 -22.06 -18.85 -2.61
N ARG A 261 -22.52 -19.61 -1.62
CA ARG A 261 -21.95 -19.58 -0.27
C ARG A 261 -20.64 -20.36 -0.31
N PHE A 262 -19.52 -19.66 -0.38
CA PHE A 262 -18.24 -20.28 -0.12
C PHE A 262 -18.11 -20.51 1.38
N ARG A 263 -17.84 -21.76 1.76
CA ARG A 263 -17.53 -22.18 3.12
C ARG A 263 -16.12 -21.80 3.50
#